data_bb56b634947ab48f2b6491b68ab0b743
#
_entry.id   bb56b634947ab48f2b6491b68ab0b743
#
_cell.length_a   1.000
_cell.length_b   1.000
_cell.length_c   1.000
_cell.angle_alpha   90.00
_cell.angle_beta   90.00
_cell.angle_gamma   90.00
#
_symmetry.space_group_name_H-M   'P 1'
#
loop_
_entity.id
_entity.type
_entity.pdbx_description
1 polymer ?
#
loop_
_entity_poly.entity_id
_entity_poly.type
_entity_poly.pdbx_seq_one_letter_code
_entity_poly.pdbx_strand_id
1 'polypeptide(L)'
;KTVNLISGDEAISVDDNEEAENLLIKKRCNKCETSMDNYLIDENRKLHICGKNPDCDGYLVEEGQFKIKGYDGPTLECHKCGSEMQLKTGRFGKYFGCLNDNCGATRALQRNGEPKPLMMEPISLPDLACLKCEDHYLLRDSMKGLFLAASKYPKNRETRAPKVSEVKHLKNEFAEACRFLPDSNKHLYLMSAPENDQEGNPYVIRYNRTDDVHYLASEKDGKKTKWTAVFSDNEWTQNKK
;
A
#
# COMPACT_ATOMS: atom_id res chain seq x y z
N LYS A 1 -36.05 8.49 10.88
CA LYS A 1 -35.81 8.05 9.48
C LYS A 1 -35.04 6.74 9.55
N THR A 2 -35.74 5.66 9.27
CA THR A 2 -35.18 4.34 9.13
C THR A 2 -34.18 4.37 7.98
N VAL A 3 -32.92 4.22 8.24
CA VAL A 3 -31.96 3.97 7.18
C VAL A 3 -32.15 2.51 6.78
N ASN A 4 -32.90 2.28 5.70
CA ASN A 4 -32.95 0.98 5.06
C ASN A 4 -31.58 0.70 4.47
N LEU A 5 -30.78 -0.12 5.14
CA LEU A 5 -29.52 -0.65 4.63
C LEU A 5 -29.72 -1.85 3.72
N ILE A 6 -30.94 -2.09 3.24
CA ILE A 6 -31.26 -3.16 2.28
C ILE A 6 -31.99 -2.51 1.13
N SER A 7 -31.29 -2.04 0.13
CA SER A 7 -31.78 -1.82 -1.21
C SER A 7 -30.98 -2.66 -2.18
N GLY A 8 -31.48 -3.80 -2.51
CA GLY A 8 -30.97 -4.71 -3.53
C GLY A 8 -31.82 -5.95 -3.53
N ASP A 9 -32.58 -6.16 -4.61
CA ASP A 9 -33.36 -7.37 -4.87
C ASP A 9 -32.44 -8.57 -5.12
N GLU A 10 -31.83 -9.13 -4.06
CA GLU A 10 -31.23 -10.45 -4.12
C GLU A 10 -31.95 -11.38 -3.15
N ALA A 11 -32.49 -12.45 -3.71
CA ALA A 11 -33.16 -13.50 -2.98
C ALA A 11 -32.23 -14.12 -1.95
N ILE A 12 -32.59 -13.99 -0.67
CA ILE A 12 -31.89 -14.59 0.47
C ILE A 12 -32.09 -16.11 0.38
N SER A 13 -31.02 -16.87 0.47
CA SER A 13 -31.08 -18.34 0.49
C SER A 13 -31.74 -18.86 1.79
N VAL A 14 -32.31 -20.05 1.70
CA VAL A 14 -33.21 -20.64 2.73
C VAL A 14 -32.52 -20.90 4.08
N ASP A 15 -31.18 -20.89 4.13
CA ASP A 15 -30.41 -21.13 5.35
C ASP A 15 -30.26 -19.91 6.28
N ASP A 16 -30.67 -18.74 5.80
CA ASP A 16 -30.59 -17.48 6.55
C ASP A 16 -31.85 -17.17 7.38
N ASN A 17 -32.86 -18.04 7.36
CA ASN A 17 -34.18 -17.75 7.96
C ASN A 17 -34.15 -17.62 9.50
N GLU A 18 -33.33 -18.38 10.23
CA GLU A 18 -33.27 -18.23 11.69
C GLU A 18 -32.58 -16.91 12.11
N GLU A 19 -31.57 -16.45 11.38
CA GLU A 19 -30.92 -15.16 11.64
C GLU A 19 -31.82 -13.99 11.19
N ALA A 20 -32.58 -14.15 10.11
CA ALA A 20 -33.54 -13.15 9.63
C ALA A 20 -34.74 -12.99 10.59
N GLU A 21 -35.26 -14.06 11.19
CA GLU A 21 -36.33 -13.97 12.19
C GLU A 21 -35.86 -13.23 13.45
N ASN A 22 -34.65 -13.45 13.91
CA ASN A 22 -34.08 -12.74 15.06
C ASN A 22 -33.82 -11.25 14.78
N LEU A 23 -33.60 -10.86 13.51
CA LEU A 23 -33.48 -9.46 13.09
C LEU A 23 -34.83 -8.76 12.99
N LEU A 24 -35.93 -9.50 12.77
CA LEU A 24 -37.28 -8.96 12.63
C LEU A 24 -37.98 -8.75 13.97
N ILE A 25 -37.55 -9.38 15.06
CA ILE A 25 -38.11 -9.17 16.40
C ILE A 25 -37.56 -7.87 16.96
N LYS A 26 -38.20 -6.75 16.60
CA LYS A 26 -37.88 -5.45 17.21
C LYS A 26 -38.29 -5.46 18.67
N LYS A 27 -37.36 -5.16 19.58
CA LYS A 27 -37.67 -4.92 20.99
C LYS A 27 -38.64 -3.76 21.12
N ARG A 28 -39.48 -3.82 22.17
CA ARG A 28 -40.38 -2.73 22.46
C ARG A 28 -39.89 -1.90 23.63
N CYS A 29 -40.10 -0.61 23.54
CA CYS A 29 -39.75 0.35 24.55
C CYS A 29 -40.53 0.05 25.84
N ASN A 30 -39.82 -0.07 26.99
CA ASN A 30 -40.37 -0.32 28.31
C ASN A 30 -41.20 0.86 28.86
N LYS A 31 -41.11 2.04 28.23
CA LYS A 31 -41.85 3.25 28.65
C LYS A 31 -43.14 3.48 27.87
N CYS A 32 -43.18 3.15 26.56
CA CYS A 32 -44.29 3.49 25.70
C CYS A 32 -44.67 2.39 24.71
N GLU A 33 -44.13 1.21 24.80
CA GLU A 33 -44.35 0.01 24.00
C GLU A 33 -44.14 0.18 22.46
N THR A 34 -43.63 1.32 22.03
CA THR A 34 -43.27 1.54 20.62
C THR A 34 -42.05 0.68 20.28
N SER A 35 -41.95 0.21 19.02
CA SER A 35 -40.78 -0.51 18.51
C SER A 35 -39.52 0.33 18.65
N MET A 36 -38.40 -0.32 18.98
CA MET A 36 -37.11 0.33 19.15
C MET A 36 -36.26 0.16 17.91
N ASP A 37 -35.50 1.19 17.57
CA ASP A 37 -34.48 1.15 16.54
C ASP A 37 -33.15 0.64 17.12
N ASN A 38 -32.42 -0.16 16.36
CA ASN A 38 -31.26 -0.88 16.82
C ASN A 38 -29.98 -0.29 16.23
N TYR A 39 -28.99 -0.03 17.08
CA TYR A 39 -27.68 0.49 16.71
C TYR A 39 -26.59 -0.37 17.31
N LEU A 40 -25.66 -0.84 16.50
CA LEU A 40 -24.50 -1.58 17.00
C LEU A 40 -23.49 -0.56 17.55
N ILE A 41 -23.12 -0.68 18.84
CA ILE A 41 -22.09 0.13 19.47
C ILE A 41 -20.72 -0.48 19.19
N ASP A 42 -20.58 -1.78 19.48
CA ASP A 42 -19.39 -2.57 19.23
C ASP A 42 -19.76 -4.07 19.15
N GLU A 43 -18.79 -4.97 19.06
CA GLU A 43 -19.00 -6.43 18.96
C GLU A 43 -19.71 -7.04 20.16
N ASN A 44 -19.74 -6.36 21.30
CA ASN A 44 -20.30 -6.85 22.55
C ASN A 44 -21.54 -6.06 22.99
N ARG A 45 -21.89 -4.95 22.34
CA ARG A 45 -22.97 -4.09 22.80
C ARG A 45 -23.83 -3.55 21.66
N LYS A 46 -25.13 -3.65 21.86
CA LYS A 46 -26.15 -3.14 20.96
C LYS A 46 -27.03 -2.12 21.71
N LEU A 47 -27.26 -0.97 21.13
CA LEU A 47 -28.13 0.06 21.65
C LEU A 47 -29.49 -0.03 20.97
N HIS A 48 -30.56 -0.06 21.75
CA HIS A 48 -31.92 0.07 21.28
C HIS A 48 -32.46 1.42 21.73
N ILE A 49 -32.98 2.22 20.82
CA ILE A 49 -33.57 3.53 21.09
C ILE A 49 -35.03 3.51 20.68
N CYS A 50 -35.91 4.08 21.53
CA CYS A 50 -37.34 4.18 21.21
C CYS A 50 -37.54 4.92 19.88
N GLY A 51 -38.39 4.35 19.00
CA GLY A 51 -38.71 4.96 17.72
C GLY A 51 -39.52 6.28 17.82
N LYS A 52 -39.95 6.67 19.04
CA LYS A 52 -40.57 7.98 19.36
C LYS A 52 -39.57 8.99 19.90
N ASN A 53 -38.28 8.71 19.92
CA ASN A 53 -37.30 9.70 20.32
C ASN A 53 -37.35 10.92 19.37
N PRO A 54 -37.38 12.17 19.87
CA PRO A 54 -37.16 12.65 21.24
C PRO A 54 -38.37 12.64 22.18
N ASP A 55 -39.58 12.36 21.72
CA ASP A 55 -40.77 12.41 22.54
C ASP A 55 -40.79 11.35 23.66
N CYS A 56 -40.07 10.28 23.46
CA CYS A 56 -39.82 9.24 24.46
C CYS A 56 -38.31 8.93 24.53
N ASP A 57 -37.74 9.12 25.71
CA ASP A 57 -36.31 8.91 26.01
C ASP A 57 -35.98 7.43 26.36
N GLY A 58 -36.84 6.47 26.00
CA GLY A 58 -36.63 5.06 26.27
C GLY A 58 -35.43 4.50 25.48
N TYR A 59 -34.49 3.87 26.16
CA TYR A 59 -33.39 3.15 25.56
C TYR A 59 -33.05 1.88 26.34
N LEU A 60 -32.35 0.96 25.70
CA LEU A 60 -31.83 -0.27 26.28
C LEU A 60 -30.46 -0.58 25.67
N VAL A 61 -29.50 -0.93 26.49
CA VAL A 61 -28.21 -1.50 26.03
C VAL A 61 -28.29 -3.00 26.21
N GLU A 62 -28.07 -3.74 25.15
CA GLU A 62 -27.98 -5.20 25.15
C GLU A 62 -26.52 -5.59 25.07
N GLU A 63 -26.10 -6.40 26.06
CA GLU A 63 -24.75 -6.99 26.08
C GLU A 63 -24.82 -8.41 25.51
N GLY A 64 -23.86 -8.76 24.65
CA GLY A 64 -23.80 -10.06 23.99
C GLY A 64 -22.68 -10.09 22.95
N GLN A 65 -22.58 -11.16 22.20
CA GLN A 65 -21.72 -11.20 21.01
C GLN A 65 -22.59 -10.89 19.79
N PHE A 66 -22.39 -9.75 19.19
CA PHE A 66 -23.09 -9.35 17.99
C PHE A 66 -22.13 -9.47 16.79
N LYS A 67 -22.50 -10.26 15.78
CA LYS A 67 -21.78 -10.24 14.52
C LYS A 67 -22.00 -8.86 13.86
N ILE A 68 -20.95 -8.07 13.79
CA ILE A 68 -20.89 -7.01 12.80
C ILE A 68 -21.02 -7.72 11.46
N LYS A 69 -21.97 -7.32 10.63
CA LYS A 69 -22.10 -7.86 9.27
C LYS A 69 -20.71 -7.90 8.67
N GLY A 70 -20.25 -9.10 8.33
CA GLY A 70 -18.87 -9.32 7.91
C GLY A 70 -18.53 -8.39 6.73
N TYR A 71 -17.29 -8.00 6.64
CA TYR A 71 -16.80 -7.27 5.48
C TYR A 71 -17.01 -8.15 4.23
N ASP A 72 -17.80 -7.66 3.27
CA ASP A 72 -18.17 -8.34 2.01
C ASP A 72 -17.37 -7.80 0.80
N GLY A 73 -16.45 -6.87 1.04
CA GLY A 73 -15.58 -6.30 0.02
C GLY A 73 -14.38 -7.18 -0.33
N PRO A 74 -13.56 -6.74 -1.30
CA PRO A 74 -12.37 -7.47 -1.72
C PRO A 74 -11.33 -7.52 -0.59
N THR A 75 -10.71 -8.69 -0.42
CA THR A 75 -9.63 -8.91 0.54
C THR A 75 -8.32 -9.25 -0.16
N LEU A 76 -7.20 -9.01 0.51
CA LEU A 76 -5.86 -9.41 0.10
C LEU A 76 -5.11 -10.01 1.29
N GLU A 77 -4.16 -10.88 1.02
CA GLU A 77 -3.19 -11.30 2.02
C GLU A 77 -2.13 -10.19 2.23
N CYS A 78 -1.83 -9.90 3.48
CA CYS A 78 -0.83 -8.90 3.83
C CYS A 78 0.58 -9.38 3.50
N HIS A 79 1.28 -8.66 2.64
CA HIS A 79 2.66 -8.97 2.24
C HIS A 79 3.68 -8.92 3.37
N LYS A 80 3.36 -8.31 4.52
CA LYS A 80 4.26 -8.20 5.67
C LYS A 80 4.02 -9.26 6.74
N CYS A 81 2.79 -9.61 7.02
CA CYS A 81 2.46 -10.50 8.15
C CYS A 81 1.48 -11.63 7.81
N GLY A 82 1.05 -11.77 6.57
CA GLY A 82 0.10 -12.80 6.14
C GLY A 82 -1.36 -12.61 6.59
N SER A 83 -1.65 -11.63 7.45
CA SER A 83 -3.02 -11.35 7.89
C SER A 83 -3.87 -10.78 6.76
N GLU A 84 -5.18 -10.80 6.91
CA GLU A 84 -6.11 -10.22 5.95
C GLU A 84 -5.94 -8.68 5.85
N MET A 85 -6.01 -8.16 4.63
CA MET A 85 -6.14 -6.74 4.33
C MET A 85 -7.51 -6.46 3.72
N GLN A 86 -8.17 -5.42 4.20
CA GLN A 86 -9.48 -4.99 3.71
C GLN A 86 -9.41 -3.61 3.06
N LEU A 87 -10.30 -3.37 2.10
CA LEU A 87 -10.43 -2.10 1.42
C LEU A 87 -10.97 -1.03 2.37
N LYS A 88 -10.18 0.01 2.58
CA LYS A 88 -10.49 1.17 3.44
C LYS A 88 -10.49 2.46 2.62
N THR A 89 -11.15 3.49 3.12
CA THR A 89 -11.14 4.82 2.51
C THR A 89 -10.33 5.76 3.38
N GLY A 90 -9.34 6.43 2.80
CA GLY A 90 -8.52 7.43 3.47
C GLY A 90 -8.54 8.78 2.76
N ARG A 91 -7.80 9.75 3.28
CA ARG A 91 -7.70 11.11 2.74
C ARG A 91 -7.29 11.14 1.25
N PHE A 92 -6.50 10.18 0.81
CA PHE A 92 -5.97 10.12 -0.56
C PHE A 92 -6.69 9.09 -1.44
N GLY A 93 -7.85 8.60 -1.01
CA GLY A 93 -8.66 7.61 -1.74
C GLY A 93 -8.66 6.24 -1.09
N LYS A 94 -9.10 5.24 -1.85
CA LYS A 94 -9.22 3.86 -1.37
C LYS A 94 -7.85 3.16 -1.33
N TYR A 95 -7.65 2.30 -0.34
CA TYR A 95 -6.45 1.50 -0.15
C TYR A 95 -6.78 0.22 0.64
N PHE A 96 -5.99 -0.83 0.48
CA PHE A 96 -6.04 -1.98 1.37
C PHE A 96 -5.22 -1.71 2.63
N GLY A 97 -5.82 -1.93 3.79
CA GLY A 97 -5.17 -1.81 5.09
C GLY A 97 -5.17 -3.14 5.82
N CYS A 98 -4.03 -3.54 6.39
CA CYS A 98 -3.92 -4.74 7.21
C CYS A 98 -4.83 -4.65 8.45
N LEU A 99 -5.45 -5.78 8.82
CA LEU A 99 -6.27 -5.87 10.03
C LEU A 99 -5.45 -6.13 11.29
N ASN A 100 -4.20 -6.54 11.14
CA ASN A 100 -3.31 -6.70 12.28
C ASN A 100 -2.79 -5.32 12.73
N ASP A 101 -3.24 -4.87 13.89
CA ASP A 101 -2.92 -3.55 14.44
C ASP A 101 -1.41 -3.32 14.63
N ASN A 102 -0.64 -4.39 14.86
CA ASN A 102 0.82 -4.31 15.02
C ASN A 102 1.57 -4.25 13.68
N CYS A 103 0.89 -4.45 12.55
CA CYS A 103 1.53 -4.50 11.23
C CYS A 103 1.54 -3.15 10.52
N GLY A 104 0.40 -2.44 10.50
CA GLY A 104 0.25 -1.14 9.86
C GLY A 104 0.47 -1.12 8.33
N ALA A 105 0.59 -2.28 7.68
CA ALA A 105 0.82 -2.35 6.24
C ALA A 105 -0.36 -1.83 5.44
N THR A 106 -0.08 -1.07 4.39
CA THR A 106 -1.10 -0.55 3.47
C THR A 106 -0.71 -0.79 2.01
N ARG A 107 -1.70 -0.92 1.13
CA ARG A 107 -1.49 -1.07 -0.31
C ARG A 107 -2.50 -0.21 -1.07
N ALA A 108 -2.01 0.80 -1.75
CA ALA A 108 -2.85 1.71 -2.53
C ALA A 108 -3.40 1.01 -3.79
N LEU A 109 -4.48 1.57 -4.37
CA LEU A 109 -5.04 1.10 -5.63
C LEU A 109 -4.45 1.84 -6.83
N GLN A 110 -4.43 1.17 -7.96
CA GLN A 110 -4.26 1.74 -9.29
C GLN A 110 -5.59 2.39 -9.75
N ARG A 111 -5.54 3.12 -10.86
CA ARG A 111 -6.75 3.73 -11.44
C ARG A 111 -7.78 2.71 -11.94
N ASN A 112 -7.35 1.51 -12.29
CA ASN A 112 -8.21 0.40 -12.72
C ASN A 112 -8.85 -0.37 -11.54
N GLY A 113 -8.59 0.05 -10.29
CA GLY A 113 -9.12 -0.60 -9.08
C GLY A 113 -8.24 -1.75 -8.55
N GLU A 114 -7.22 -2.17 -9.28
CA GLU A 114 -6.28 -3.20 -8.81
C GLU A 114 -5.31 -2.68 -7.76
N PRO A 115 -4.82 -3.55 -6.86
CA PRO A 115 -3.76 -3.18 -5.94
C PRO A 115 -2.50 -2.78 -6.70
N LYS A 116 -1.84 -1.68 -6.26
CA LYS A 116 -0.55 -1.32 -6.84
C LYS A 116 0.47 -2.44 -6.63
N PRO A 117 1.38 -2.68 -7.58
CA PRO A 117 2.50 -3.59 -7.38
C PRO A 117 3.26 -3.25 -6.11
N LEU A 118 3.78 -4.27 -5.44
CA LEU A 118 4.70 -4.05 -4.31
C LEU A 118 5.99 -3.43 -4.83
N MET A 119 6.48 -2.46 -4.11
CA MET A 119 7.74 -1.78 -4.39
C MET A 119 8.73 -2.05 -3.26
N MET A 120 10.00 -1.97 -3.58
CA MET A 120 11.08 -2.02 -2.62
C MET A 120 10.86 -1.00 -1.48
N GLU A 121 11.12 -1.39 -0.25
CA GLU A 121 11.15 -0.42 0.87
C GLU A 121 12.28 0.60 0.65
N PRO A 122 12.10 1.87 1.05
CA PRO A 122 13.15 2.88 0.86
C PRO A 122 14.42 2.53 1.64
N ILE A 123 15.58 2.59 0.98
CA ILE A 123 16.89 2.43 1.62
C ILE A 123 17.43 3.81 1.98
N SER A 124 17.75 4.04 3.25
CA SER A 124 18.35 5.30 3.71
C SER A 124 19.84 5.33 3.37
N LEU A 125 20.31 6.43 2.81
CA LEU A 125 21.70 6.67 2.46
C LEU A 125 22.23 7.91 3.23
N PRO A 126 22.47 7.80 4.54
CA PRO A 126 22.80 8.94 5.39
C PRO A 126 24.09 9.65 4.97
N ASP A 127 25.02 8.90 4.40
CA ASP A 127 26.32 9.43 3.92
C ASP A 127 26.24 10.09 2.54
N LEU A 128 25.10 9.98 1.86
CA LEU A 128 24.88 10.59 0.55
C LEU A 128 24.04 11.86 0.69
N ALA A 129 24.73 13.00 0.80
CA ALA A 129 24.09 14.31 0.92
C ALA A 129 23.33 14.70 -0.36
N CYS A 130 22.20 15.36 -0.21
CA CYS A 130 21.48 16.00 -1.30
C CYS A 130 22.32 17.11 -1.94
N LEU A 131 22.14 17.34 -3.25
CA LEU A 131 22.88 18.35 -4.01
C LEU A 131 22.33 19.78 -3.80
N LYS A 132 21.06 19.89 -3.43
CA LYS A 132 20.31 21.17 -3.35
C LYS A 132 19.71 21.47 -1.98
N CYS A 133 19.82 20.56 -1.04
CA CYS A 133 19.28 20.73 0.31
C CYS A 133 20.19 20.04 1.35
N GLU A 134 19.99 20.38 2.63
CA GLU A 134 20.79 19.84 3.76
C GLU A 134 20.31 18.46 4.21
N ASP A 135 19.62 17.72 3.36
CA ASP A 135 19.13 16.38 3.65
C ASP A 135 20.08 15.31 3.07
N HIS A 136 19.81 14.04 3.39
CA HIS A 136 20.40 12.90 2.71
C HIS A 136 19.39 12.27 1.76
N TYR A 137 19.86 11.40 0.88
CA TYR A 137 18.99 10.67 -0.04
C TYR A 137 18.43 9.40 0.57
N LEU A 138 17.22 9.06 0.12
CA LEU A 138 16.63 7.73 0.19
C LEU A 138 16.63 7.13 -1.22
N LEU A 139 17.13 5.92 -1.37
CA LEU A 139 16.94 5.14 -2.60
C LEU A 139 15.54 4.54 -2.59
N ARG A 140 14.78 4.78 -3.64
CA ARG A 140 13.41 4.32 -3.80
C ARG A 140 13.21 3.62 -5.13
N ASP A 141 12.26 2.70 -5.15
CA ASP A 141 11.75 2.07 -6.37
C ASP A 141 10.39 2.67 -6.77
N SER A 142 10.13 2.73 -8.06
CA SER A 142 8.86 3.20 -8.62
C SER A 142 8.56 2.50 -9.94
N MET A 143 7.36 2.73 -10.49
CA MET A 143 6.99 2.30 -11.85
C MET A 143 7.89 2.91 -12.96
N LYS A 144 8.84 3.74 -12.60
CA LYS A 144 9.84 4.35 -13.49
C LYS A 144 11.26 3.94 -13.13
N GLY A 145 11.41 2.87 -12.36
CA GLY A 145 12.68 2.36 -11.87
C GLY A 145 13.21 3.06 -10.62
N LEU A 146 14.46 2.77 -10.30
CA LEU A 146 15.15 3.28 -9.12
C LEU A 146 15.47 4.79 -9.24
N PHE A 147 15.29 5.50 -8.13
CA PHE A 147 15.62 6.93 -8.03
C PHE A 147 16.01 7.30 -6.59
N LEU A 148 16.81 8.35 -6.48
CA LEU A 148 17.13 8.99 -5.22
C LEU A 148 16.15 10.13 -4.96
N ALA A 149 15.62 10.21 -3.74
CA ALA A 149 14.76 11.30 -3.28
C ALA A 149 15.27 11.85 -1.95
N ALA A 150 15.17 13.16 -1.74
CA ALA A 150 15.50 13.77 -0.46
C ALA A 150 14.71 13.12 0.69
N SER A 151 15.34 12.89 1.84
CA SER A 151 14.75 12.18 3.00
C SER A 151 13.50 12.88 3.55
N LYS A 152 13.45 14.21 3.46
CA LYS A 152 12.31 15.03 3.91
C LYS A 152 11.27 15.31 2.80
N TYR A 153 11.22 14.47 1.76
CA TYR A 153 10.14 14.59 0.78
C TYR A 153 8.76 14.48 1.48
N PRO A 154 7.75 15.31 1.16
CA PRO A 154 7.66 16.26 0.06
C PRO A 154 8.13 17.70 0.36
N LYS A 155 8.67 17.99 1.56
CA LYS A 155 9.20 19.33 1.86
C LYS A 155 10.34 19.68 0.90
N ASN A 156 11.30 18.79 0.76
CA ASN A 156 12.36 18.86 -0.22
C ASN A 156 12.03 17.90 -1.37
N ARG A 157 11.94 18.44 -2.59
CA ARG A 157 11.52 17.69 -3.77
C ARG A 157 12.67 17.31 -4.68
N GLU A 158 13.89 17.35 -4.15
CA GLU A 158 15.05 16.93 -4.93
C GLU A 158 15.00 15.45 -5.23
N THR A 159 15.11 15.11 -6.51
CA THR A 159 15.17 13.73 -6.98
C THR A 159 16.16 13.63 -8.14
N ARG A 160 16.86 12.50 -8.21
CA ARG A 160 17.73 12.19 -9.36
C ARG A 160 17.89 10.67 -9.53
N ALA A 161 18.43 10.27 -10.65
CA ALA A 161 18.82 8.89 -10.85
C ALA A 161 20.09 8.56 -10.03
N PRO A 162 20.22 7.34 -9.49
CA PRO A 162 21.41 6.92 -8.77
C PRO A 162 22.55 6.60 -9.74
N LYS A 163 23.78 6.88 -9.33
CA LYS A 163 24.98 6.32 -9.97
C LYS A 163 25.21 4.90 -9.51
N VAL A 164 25.84 4.07 -10.32
CA VAL A 164 26.17 2.69 -9.95
C VAL A 164 27.05 2.67 -8.70
N SER A 165 28.06 3.52 -8.61
CA SER A 165 28.94 3.63 -7.45
C SER A 165 28.24 3.95 -6.13
N GLU A 166 27.07 4.59 -6.17
CA GLU A 166 26.28 4.96 -4.99
C GLU A 166 25.43 3.81 -4.44
N VAL A 167 25.19 2.77 -5.23
CA VAL A 167 24.28 1.67 -4.85
C VAL A 167 24.91 0.27 -4.93
N LYS A 168 26.00 0.10 -5.63
CA LYS A 168 26.67 -1.20 -5.87
C LYS A 168 27.07 -1.95 -4.60
N HIS A 169 27.33 -1.21 -3.52
CA HIS A 169 27.74 -1.79 -2.23
C HIS A 169 26.57 -2.19 -1.31
N LEU A 170 25.32 -1.86 -1.69
CA LEU A 170 24.13 -1.99 -0.86
C LEU A 170 23.46 -3.38 -0.96
N LYS A 171 24.26 -4.46 -1.04
CA LYS A 171 23.71 -5.82 -1.22
C LYS A 171 22.74 -6.24 -0.12
N ASN A 172 23.12 -6.01 1.13
CA ASN A 172 22.31 -6.40 2.29
C ASN A 172 21.06 -5.53 2.42
N GLU A 173 21.21 -4.24 2.17
CA GLU A 173 20.13 -3.27 2.19
C GLU A 173 19.09 -3.57 1.11
N PHE A 174 19.52 -3.96 -0.10
CA PHE A 174 18.60 -4.40 -1.15
C PHE A 174 17.89 -5.69 -0.76
N ALA A 175 18.57 -6.68 -0.22
CA ALA A 175 17.97 -7.94 0.21
C ALA A 175 16.88 -7.68 1.29
N GLU A 176 17.17 -6.82 2.27
CA GLU A 176 16.22 -6.44 3.31
C GLU A 176 15.05 -5.62 2.74
N ALA A 177 15.32 -4.63 1.90
CA ALA A 177 14.30 -3.76 1.32
C ALA A 177 13.35 -4.49 0.35
N CYS A 178 13.85 -5.55 -0.29
CA CYS A 178 13.07 -6.36 -1.24
C CYS A 178 12.43 -7.61 -0.62
N ARG A 179 12.62 -7.88 0.68
CA ARG A 179 12.18 -9.14 1.34
C ARG A 179 10.69 -9.46 1.18
N PHE A 180 9.83 -8.45 0.99
CA PHE A 180 8.39 -8.63 0.79
C PHE A 180 7.97 -8.61 -0.68
N LEU A 181 8.91 -8.52 -1.61
CA LEU A 181 8.59 -8.60 -3.03
C LEU A 181 8.47 -10.07 -3.47
N PRO A 182 7.68 -10.36 -4.50
CA PRO A 182 7.65 -11.69 -5.12
C PRO A 182 9.03 -12.16 -5.57
N ASP A 183 9.87 -11.23 -6.05
CA ASP A 183 11.29 -11.45 -6.31
C ASP A 183 12.12 -10.60 -5.34
N SER A 184 12.63 -11.23 -4.29
CA SER A 184 13.48 -10.58 -3.30
C SER A 184 14.86 -10.21 -3.86
N ASN A 185 15.24 -10.77 -5.00
CA ASN A 185 16.52 -10.51 -5.68
C ASN A 185 16.42 -9.46 -6.80
N LYS A 186 15.26 -8.85 -6.95
CA LYS A 186 14.90 -7.95 -8.07
C LYS A 186 15.99 -6.99 -8.53
N HIS A 187 16.81 -6.46 -7.60
CA HIS A 187 17.83 -5.46 -7.90
C HIS A 187 19.28 -5.94 -7.68
N LEU A 188 19.48 -7.20 -7.28
CA LEU A 188 20.84 -7.70 -6.95
C LEU A 188 21.79 -7.76 -8.14
N TYR A 189 21.27 -7.85 -9.38
CA TYR A 189 22.11 -7.79 -10.58
C TYR A 189 22.88 -6.46 -10.73
N LEU A 190 22.43 -5.38 -10.05
CA LEU A 190 23.17 -4.11 -10.02
C LEU A 190 24.49 -4.20 -9.27
N MET A 191 24.68 -5.22 -8.42
CA MET A 191 25.93 -5.43 -7.68
C MET A 191 27.11 -5.81 -8.61
N SER A 192 26.81 -6.41 -9.78
CA SER A 192 27.80 -6.74 -10.81
C SER A 192 27.97 -5.63 -11.87
N ALA A 193 27.23 -4.52 -11.74
CA ALA A 193 27.24 -3.44 -12.72
C ALA A 193 28.60 -2.74 -12.77
N PRO A 194 29.10 -2.37 -13.98
CA PRO A 194 30.29 -1.55 -14.11
C PRO A 194 30.00 -0.13 -13.62
N GLU A 195 30.94 0.44 -12.87
CA GLU A 195 30.76 1.80 -12.31
C GLU A 195 31.01 2.89 -13.37
N ASN A 196 31.93 2.62 -14.29
CA ASN A 196 32.33 3.57 -15.32
C ASN A 196 32.32 2.92 -16.71
N ASP A 197 32.19 3.75 -17.74
CA ASP A 197 32.40 3.34 -19.12
C ASP A 197 33.90 3.17 -19.43
N GLN A 198 34.22 2.75 -20.66
CA GLN A 198 35.62 2.53 -21.08
C GLN A 198 36.45 3.81 -21.16
N GLU A 199 35.82 5.00 -21.08
CA GLU A 199 36.48 6.29 -21.05
C GLU A 199 36.56 6.88 -19.63
N GLY A 200 36.13 6.11 -18.60
CA GLY A 200 36.18 6.48 -17.18
C GLY A 200 35.01 7.36 -16.72
N ASN A 201 33.98 7.57 -17.53
CA ASN A 201 32.83 8.37 -17.13
C ASN A 201 31.83 7.52 -16.30
N PRO A 202 31.23 8.07 -15.22
CA PRO A 202 30.37 7.29 -14.33
C PRO A 202 29.06 6.87 -15.01
N TYR A 203 28.63 5.63 -14.74
CA TYR A 203 27.31 5.16 -15.14
C TYR A 203 26.24 5.58 -14.15
N VAL A 204 25.10 6.01 -14.71
CA VAL A 204 23.86 6.35 -14.03
C VAL A 204 22.81 5.29 -14.40
N ILE A 205 22.10 4.80 -13.38
CA ILE A 205 21.05 3.80 -13.57
C ILE A 205 19.80 4.48 -14.15
N ARG A 206 19.33 3.97 -15.27
CA ARG A 206 18.15 4.43 -15.99
C ARG A 206 17.16 3.29 -16.17
N TYR A 207 15.94 3.60 -16.47
CA TYR A 207 14.89 2.61 -16.66
C TYR A 207 14.23 2.76 -18.03
N ASN A 208 14.14 1.64 -18.75
CA ASN A 208 13.41 1.55 -20.01
C ASN A 208 12.01 0.99 -19.72
N ARG A 209 10.97 1.81 -19.96
CA ARG A 209 9.58 1.43 -19.70
C ARG A 209 9.04 0.41 -20.71
N THR A 210 9.57 0.39 -21.92
CA THR A 210 9.10 -0.51 -22.97
C THR A 210 9.53 -1.95 -22.66
N ASP A 211 10.76 -2.10 -22.21
CA ASP A 211 11.36 -3.41 -21.95
C ASP A 211 11.28 -3.80 -20.47
N ASP A 212 10.74 -2.91 -19.60
CA ASP A 212 10.62 -3.08 -18.14
C ASP A 212 11.95 -3.43 -17.45
N VAL A 213 13.05 -2.83 -17.92
CA VAL A 213 14.40 -3.14 -17.43
C VAL A 213 15.21 -1.88 -17.12
N HIS A 214 16.12 -1.99 -16.14
CA HIS A 214 17.16 -0.97 -15.96
C HIS A 214 18.28 -1.16 -16.96
N TYR A 215 18.84 -0.03 -17.39
CA TYR A 215 20.05 0.04 -18.18
C TYR A 215 20.96 1.14 -17.64
N LEU A 216 22.22 1.12 -18.00
CA LEU A 216 23.18 2.12 -17.60
C LEU A 216 23.42 3.09 -18.76
N ALA A 217 23.50 4.37 -18.44
CA ALA A 217 23.94 5.40 -19.38
C ALA A 217 25.04 6.21 -18.70
N SER A 218 26.21 6.34 -19.32
CA SER A 218 27.27 7.12 -18.73
C SER A 218 27.06 8.62 -18.93
N GLU A 219 27.58 9.40 -18.00
CA GLU A 219 27.42 10.85 -17.98
C GLU A 219 28.79 11.52 -17.74
N LYS A 220 29.05 12.58 -18.50
CA LYS A 220 30.18 13.48 -18.34
C LYS A 220 29.64 14.91 -18.18
N ASP A 221 30.04 15.59 -17.13
CA ASP A 221 29.60 16.97 -16.82
C ASP A 221 28.06 17.16 -16.88
N GLY A 222 27.31 16.16 -16.36
CA GLY A 222 25.85 16.16 -16.33
C GLY A 222 25.17 15.88 -17.68
N LYS A 223 25.93 15.57 -18.74
CA LYS A 223 25.41 15.19 -20.06
C LYS A 223 25.66 13.73 -20.36
N LYS A 224 24.67 13.08 -20.98
CA LYS A 224 24.83 11.69 -21.43
C LYS A 224 25.92 11.59 -22.48
N THR A 225 26.76 10.58 -22.35
CA THR A 225 27.73 10.20 -23.37
C THR A 225 27.10 9.24 -24.38
N LYS A 226 27.90 8.67 -25.28
CA LYS A 226 27.46 7.63 -26.21
C LYS A 226 27.49 6.22 -25.61
N TRP A 227 28.00 6.05 -24.39
CA TRP A 227 28.14 4.75 -23.74
C TRP A 227 26.90 4.37 -22.98
N THR A 228 26.46 3.14 -23.19
CA THR A 228 25.39 2.48 -22.44
C THR A 228 25.81 1.08 -22.04
N ALA A 229 25.19 0.51 -20.99
CA ALA A 229 25.32 -0.90 -20.70
C ALA A 229 23.94 -1.51 -20.40
N VAL A 230 23.73 -2.74 -20.84
CA VAL A 230 22.51 -3.54 -20.63
C VAL A 230 22.88 -4.84 -19.97
N PHE A 231 21.99 -5.30 -19.08
CA PHE A 231 22.13 -6.60 -18.43
C PHE A 231 21.33 -7.64 -19.21
N SER A 232 22.01 -8.66 -19.70
CA SER A 232 21.40 -9.82 -20.36
C SER A 232 22.26 -11.05 -20.11
N ASP A 233 21.65 -12.22 -20.07
CA ASP A 233 22.35 -13.50 -19.88
C ASP A 233 23.29 -13.52 -18.65
N ASN A 234 22.87 -12.85 -17.57
CA ASN A 234 23.61 -12.66 -16.31
C ASN A 234 24.88 -11.83 -16.42
N GLU A 235 25.08 -11.08 -17.49
CA GLU A 235 26.25 -10.24 -17.72
C GLU A 235 25.88 -8.83 -18.18
N TRP A 236 26.77 -7.86 -17.86
CA TRP A 236 26.65 -6.50 -18.34
C TRP A 236 27.43 -6.29 -19.63
N THR A 237 26.73 -5.98 -20.71
CA THR A 237 27.37 -5.67 -22.00
C THR A 237 27.40 -4.16 -22.23
N GLN A 238 28.60 -3.60 -22.40
CA GLN A 238 28.82 -2.18 -22.69
C GLN A 238 28.77 -1.95 -24.20
N ASN A 239 28.03 -0.91 -24.62
CA ASN A 239 27.85 -0.52 -26.01
C ASN A 239 28.14 0.96 -26.20
N LYS A 240 28.78 1.33 -27.29
CA LYS A 240 29.00 2.72 -27.72
C LYS A 240 28.15 2.99 -28.95
N LYS A 241 27.23 3.96 -28.87
CA LYS A 241 26.38 4.41 -29.98
C LYS A 241 27.05 5.51 -30.81
#